data_bedb9e55b27cb27e4662cc4cb62efa59
#
_entry.id   bedb9e55b27cb27e4662cc4cb62efa59
#
_cell.length_a   1.000
_cell.length_b   1.000
_cell.length_c   1.000
_cell.angle_alpha   90.00
_cell.angle_beta   90.00
_cell.angle_gamma   90.00
#
_symmetry.space_group_name_H-M   'P 1'
#
loop_
_entity.id
_entity.type
_entity.pdbx_description
1 polymer ?
#
loop_
_entity_poly.entity_id
_entity_poly.type
_entity_poly.pdbx_seq_one_letter_code
_entity_poly.pdbx_strand_id
1 'polypeptide(L)'
;MHYADHLPRSDPLYGYLCHDIFPQLRTNGAPPDFGVLRLRGSNHVYLYEDRHSGIRLVCKFFGGVANRSAEAGFRRMEAEYRNLRYLRSIGFVGFPHYVARPLGRNPGLNLVLVEEFCEGRLLADFILDAIRNGARDLLFRKLKALAWFLATLHNRTANDRRVEFDLECAYFDRITAHSVGSRLIGRHEAQALCRSRDRWRARGCMWEDRQVLIHGDVTPSNILFGDGPWVIAIDLERMKRTDRAFDLGRVVGELKHFFMQYANDRWAAEPFIGHFLWEYSCHFPDRGAAFRSITGRIPFYMGLTLLRIARNDWIAAQHRRRLVDEAIKTLA
;
A
#
# COMPACT_ATOMS: atom_id res chain seq x y z
N MET A 1 6.69 -24.73 1.79
CA MET A 1 7.69 -23.66 2.05
C MET A 1 8.92 -24.30 2.65
N HIS A 2 10.12 -23.98 2.15
CA HIS A 2 11.37 -24.40 2.81
C HIS A 2 11.82 -23.26 3.72
N TYR A 3 11.85 -23.50 5.04
CA TYR A 3 12.36 -22.54 6.00
C TYR A 3 13.89 -22.52 5.92
N ALA A 4 14.46 -21.33 5.85
CA ALA A 4 15.91 -21.16 5.73
C ALA A 4 16.61 -21.22 7.08
N ASP A 5 15.85 -21.12 8.19
CA ASP A 5 16.41 -21.02 9.54
C ASP A 5 15.41 -21.48 10.62
N HIS A 6 15.87 -21.53 11.86
CA HIS A 6 15.14 -21.89 13.06
C HIS A 6 15.40 -20.82 14.15
N LEU A 7 14.37 -20.39 14.88
CA LEU A 7 14.54 -19.46 15.98
C LEU A 7 15.05 -20.18 17.24
N PRO A 8 16.29 -19.93 17.65
CA PRO A 8 16.85 -20.57 18.85
C PRO A 8 16.06 -20.20 20.12
N ARG A 9 15.91 -21.13 21.04
CA ARG A 9 15.23 -20.87 22.33
C ARG A 9 15.97 -19.83 23.20
N SER A 10 17.28 -19.65 22.98
CA SER A 10 18.10 -18.62 23.62
C SER A 10 17.92 -17.22 23.06
N ASP A 11 17.25 -17.08 21.90
CA ASP A 11 16.99 -15.76 21.31
C ASP A 11 15.94 -15.02 22.17
N PRO A 12 16.17 -13.76 22.55
CA PRO A 12 15.19 -12.97 23.30
C PRO A 12 13.82 -12.86 22.62
N LEU A 13 13.78 -12.89 21.29
CA LEU A 13 12.52 -12.91 20.52
C LEU A 13 11.70 -14.18 20.81
N TYR A 14 12.36 -15.34 20.97
CA TYR A 14 11.66 -16.59 21.31
C TYR A 14 10.88 -16.45 22.63
N GLY A 15 11.53 -15.92 23.67
CA GLY A 15 10.87 -15.65 24.95
C GLY A 15 9.66 -14.72 24.82
N TYR A 16 9.81 -13.62 24.06
CA TYR A 16 8.72 -12.67 23.82
C TYR A 16 7.56 -13.31 23.06
N LEU A 17 7.82 -14.09 22.00
CA LEU A 17 6.77 -14.78 21.27
C LEU A 17 6.03 -15.78 22.15
N CYS A 18 6.73 -16.54 23.00
CA CYS A 18 6.12 -17.55 23.86
C CYS A 18 5.28 -16.96 25.00
N HIS A 19 5.76 -15.87 25.65
CA HIS A 19 5.14 -15.37 26.87
C HIS A 19 4.12 -14.26 26.59
N ASP A 20 4.33 -13.43 25.57
CA ASP A 20 3.47 -12.28 25.31
C ASP A 20 2.52 -12.48 24.12
N ILE A 21 2.91 -13.24 23.10
CA ILE A 21 2.17 -13.36 21.84
C ILE A 21 1.34 -14.66 21.77
N PHE A 22 1.95 -15.81 22.00
CA PHE A 22 1.29 -17.11 21.88
C PHE A 22 0.07 -17.30 22.78
N PRO A 23 0.05 -16.80 24.04
CA PRO A 23 -1.15 -16.89 24.89
C PRO A 23 -2.39 -16.19 24.31
N GLN A 24 -2.22 -15.26 23.36
CA GLN A 24 -3.34 -14.61 22.68
C GLN A 24 -3.94 -15.46 21.56
N LEU A 25 -3.27 -16.53 21.13
CA LEU A 25 -3.63 -17.36 19.99
C LEU A 25 -4.03 -18.76 20.39
N ARG A 26 -3.42 -19.29 21.45
CA ARG A 26 -3.76 -20.59 22.05
C ARG A 26 -3.50 -20.58 23.54
N THR A 27 -4.24 -21.40 24.29
CA THR A 27 -4.14 -21.47 25.76
C THR A 27 -3.25 -22.61 26.26
N ASN A 28 -3.06 -23.70 25.49
CA ASN A 28 -2.34 -24.89 25.93
C ASN A 28 -1.53 -25.52 24.78
N GLY A 29 -0.44 -26.22 25.10
CA GLY A 29 0.38 -26.99 24.14
C GLY A 29 1.86 -27.06 24.52
N ALA A 30 2.61 -27.87 23.77
CA ALA A 30 4.07 -27.92 23.88
C ALA A 30 4.71 -26.55 23.55
N PRO A 31 5.91 -26.24 24.07
CA PRO A 31 6.65 -25.05 23.67
C PRO A 31 6.78 -24.98 22.15
N PRO A 32 6.56 -23.79 21.53
CA PRO A 32 6.61 -23.65 20.08
C PRO A 32 8.00 -23.99 19.51
N ASP A 33 8.02 -24.49 18.27
CA ASP A 33 9.22 -24.71 17.47
C ASP A 33 9.10 -23.88 16.19
N PHE A 34 9.75 -22.69 16.17
CA PHE A 34 9.59 -21.74 15.08
C PHE A 34 10.55 -22.00 13.91
N GLY A 35 9.99 -22.39 12.77
CA GLY A 35 10.63 -22.23 11.47
C GLY A 35 10.59 -20.76 11.03
N VAL A 36 11.67 -20.25 10.46
CA VAL A 36 11.83 -18.85 10.07
C VAL A 36 12.01 -18.72 8.58
N LEU A 37 11.19 -17.85 7.94
CA LEU A 37 11.27 -17.53 6.52
C LEU A 37 11.32 -16.01 6.34
N ARG A 38 12.34 -15.50 5.63
CA ARG A 38 12.40 -14.10 5.26
C ARG A 38 11.38 -13.79 4.17
N LEU A 39 10.51 -12.81 4.39
CA LEU A 39 9.57 -12.31 3.42
C LEU A 39 10.16 -11.12 2.64
N ARG A 40 9.66 -10.90 1.42
CA ARG A 40 10.01 -9.71 0.64
C ARG A 40 9.31 -8.48 1.23
N GLY A 41 10.03 -7.37 1.38
CA GLY A 41 9.46 -6.13 1.91
C GLY A 41 10.51 -5.03 2.07
N SER A 42 10.06 -3.81 2.40
CA SER A 42 10.90 -2.63 2.63
C SER A 42 11.55 -2.60 4.02
N ASN A 43 11.04 -3.37 4.96
CA ASN A 43 11.59 -3.63 6.29
C ASN A 43 12.16 -5.06 6.34
N HIS A 44 12.83 -5.40 7.43
CA HIS A 44 13.20 -6.78 7.70
C HIS A 44 11.93 -7.52 8.19
N VAL A 45 11.26 -8.21 7.27
CA VAL A 45 9.99 -8.92 7.53
C VAL A 45 10.25 -10.41 7.49
N TYR A 46 9.82 -11.10 8.55
CA TYR A 46 9.98 -12.54 8.68
C TYR A 46 8.66 -13.20 9.06
N LEU A 47 8.41 -14.36 8.48
CA LEU A 47 7.38 -15.30 8.88
C LEU A 47 7.98 -16.27 9.90
N TYR A 48 7.30 -16.41 11.03
CA TYR A 48 7.57 -17.41 12.04
C TYR A 48 6.41 -18.40 12.09
N GLU A 49 6.67 -19.67 11.82
CA GLU A 49 5.65 -20.73 11.87
C GLU A 49 6.00 -21.73 12.95
N ASP A 50 5.09 -21.91 13.91
CA ASP A 50 5.22 -22.99 14.88
C ASP A 50 4.92 -24.33 14.21
N ARG A 51 5.93 -25.20 14.14
CA ARG A 51 5.85 -26.51 13.48
C ARG A 51 4.89 -27.49 14.18
N HIS A 52 4.56 -27.26 15.46
CA HIS A 52 3.63 -28.11 16.19
C HIS A 52 2.16 -27.73 15.96
N SER A 53 1.86 -26.44 15.95
CA SER A 53 0.47 -25.96 15.82
C SER A 53 0.11 -25.41 14.44
N GLY A 54 1.11 -25.14 13.60
CA GLY A 54 0.92 -24.46 12.32
C GLY A 54 0.58 -22.97 12.46
N ILE A 55 0.64 -22.40 13.66
CA ILE A 55 0.40 -20.96 13.89
C ILE A 55 1.49 -20.15 13.22
N ARG A 56 1.09 -19.16 12.41
CA ARG A 56 1.97 -18.30 11.65
C ARG A 56 1.89 -16.86 12.12
N LEU A 57 3.07 -16.25 12.32
CA LEU A 57 3.25 -14.88 12.77
C LEU A 57 4.11 -14.11 11.78
N VAL A 58 3.81 -12.84 11.57
CA VAL A 58 4.67 -11.91 10.82
C VAL A 58 5.35 -10.98 11.81
N CYS A 59 6.68 -10.99 11.82
CA CYS A 59 7.48 -10.05 12.60
C CYS A 59 8.15 -9.04 11.65
N LYS A 60 7.83 -7.76 11.86
CA LYS A 60 8.41 -6.64 11.13
C LYS A 60 9.40 -5.91 12.04
N PHE A 61 10.67 -5.82 11.61
CA PHE A 61 11.72 -5.14 12.37
C PHE A 61 11.99 -3.77 11.75
N PHE A 62 11.80 -2.71 12.51
CA PHE A 62 11.99 -1.32 12.08
C PHE A 62 13.36 -0.78 12.46
N GLY A 63 14.11 -1.48 13.33
CA GLY A 63 15.47 -1.18 13.68
C GLY A 63 16.47 -1.73 12.65
N GLY A 64 17.70 -1.18 12.63
CA GLY A 64 18.79 -1.68 11.77
C GLY A 64 18.55 -1.50 10.25
N VAL A 65 17.54 -0.75 9.84
CA VAL A 65 17.29 -0.46 8.43
C VAL A 65 18.26 0.62 7.95
N ALA A 66 19.01 0.32 6.88
CA ALA A 66 19.97 1.26 6.31
C ALA A 66 19.34 2.64 6.04
N ASN A 67 20.09 3.70 6.35
CA ASN A 67 19.69 5.10 6.18
C ASN A 67 18.49 5.56 7.04
N ARG A 68 18.16 4.88 8.15
CA ARG A 68 17.13 5.29 9.11
C ARG A 68 17.70 5.43 10.52
N SER A 69 17.32 6.51 11.21
CA SER A 69 17.57 6.62 12.65
C SER A 69 16.66 5.67 13.44
N ALA A 70 17.12 5.24 14.62
CA ALA A 70 16.30 4.42 15.54
C ALA A 70 14.97 5.10 15.89
N GLU A 71 14.97 6.42 16.07
CA GLU A 71 13.79 7.22 16.35
C GLU A 71 12.77 7.20 15.19
N ALA A 72 13.25 7.28 13.95
CA ALA A 72 12.39 7.17 12.77
C ALA A 72 11.79 5.76 12.64
N GLY A 73 12.58 4.72 12.95
CA GLY A 73 12.09 3.34 13.03
C GLY A 73 11.00 3.18 14.09
N PHE A 74 11.25 3.70 15.30
CA PHE A 74 10.30 3.66 16.42
C PHE A 74 8.97 4.35 16.04
N ARG A 75 9.01 5.57 15.49
CA ARG A 75 7.81 6.28 15.04
C ARG A 75 6.99 5.48 14.03
N ARG A 76 7.63 4.77 13.10
CA ARG A 76 6.95 3.95 12.08
C ARG A 76 6.31 2.71 12.70
N MET A 77 7.03 1.99 13.55
CA MET A 77 6.48 0.84 14.31
C MET A 77 5.23 1.24 15.09
N GLU A 78 5.33 2.34 15.86
CA GLU A 78 4.20 2.87 16.64
C GLU A 78 3.03 3.34 15.77
N ALA A 79 3.33 3.96 14.63
CA ALA A 79 2.31 4.39 13.68
C ALA A 79 1.55 3.18 13.13
N GLU A 80 2.25 2.14 12.65
CA GLU A 80 1.62 0.94 12.11
C GLU A 80 0.78 0.22 13.17
N TYR A 81 1.32 0.00 14.36
CA TYR A 81 0.59 -0.63 15.47
C TYR A 81 -0.71 0.12 15.80
N ARG A 82 -0.66 1.46 15.91
CA ARG A 82 -1.84 2.29 16.19
C ARG A 82 -2.84 2.25 15.03
N ASN A 83 -2.38 2.32 13.80
CA ASN A 83 -3.22 2.31 12.60
C ASN A 83 -3.99 0.99 12.48
N LEU A 84 -3.32 -0.15 12.66
CA LEU A 84 -3.94 -1.47 12.68
C LEU A 84 -5.03 -1.55 13.76
N ARG A 85 -4.72 -1.14 14.99
CA ARG A 85 -5.70 -1.12 16.10
C ARG A 85 -6.88 -0.20 15.78
N TYR A 86 -6.61 0.98 15.24
CA TYR A 86 -7.67 1.94 14.93
C TYR A 86 -8.60 1.38 13.84
N LEU A 87 -8.09 0.86 12.73
CA LEU A 87 -8.96 0.31 11.69
C LEU A 87 -9.78 -0.86 12.20
N ARG A 88 -9.21 -1.71 13.04
CA ARG A 88 -9.96 -2.79 13.66
C ARG A 88 -11.07 -2.28 14.58
N SER A 89 -10.84 -1.21 15.34
CA SER A 89 -11.87 -0.61 16.22
C SER A 89 -13.05 0.01 15.46
N ILE A 90 -12.85 0.36 14.18
CA ILE A 90 -13.91 0.88 13.30
C ILE A 90 -14.47 -0.18 12.32
N GLY A 91 -14.21 -1.47 12.58
CA GLY A 91 -14.90 -2.59 11.95
C GLY A 91 -14.15 -3.28 10.81
N PHE A 92 -12.84 -3.10 10.66
CA PHE A 92 -12.02 -3.85 9.69
C PHE A 92 -11.47 -5.15 10.35
N VAL A 93 -12.37 -5.99 10.85
CA VAL A 93 -12.02 -7.17 11.65
C VAL A 93 -12.51 -8.51 11.08
N GLY A 94 -13.18 -8.51 9.93
CA GLY A 94 -13.77 -9.68 9.33
C GLY A 94 -14.20 -9.45 7.90
N PHE A 95 -14.85 -10.45 7.31
CA PHE A 95 -15.44 -10.37 5.98
C PHE A 95 -16.42 -9.19 5.87
N PRO A 96 -16.43 -8.41 4.80
CA PRO A 96 -15.55 -8.48 3.62
C PRO A 96 -14.28 -7.62 3.73
N HIS A 97 -14.10 -6.90 4.83
CA HIS A 97 -13.01 -5.92 5.00
C HIS A 97 -12.16 -6.24 6.22
N TYR A 98 -10.88 -6.51 5.99
CA TYR A 98 -9.97 -6.94 7.02
C TYR A 98 -8.64 -6.19 6.99
N VAL A 99 -8.06 -5.96 8.16
CA VAL A 99 -6.66 -5.59 8.32
C VAL A 99 -6.00 -6.53 9.31
N ALA A 100 -4.72 -6.83 9.11
CA ALA A 100 -3.96 -7.73 9.96
C ALA A 100 -4.13 -7.39 11.44
N ARG A 101 -4.26 -8.42 12.30
CA ARG A 101 -4.34 -8.23 13.75
C ARG A 101 -2.95 -7.98 14.30
N PRO A 102 -2.67 -6.81 14.91
CA PRO A 102 -1.44 -6.61 15.65
C PRO A 102 -1.52 -7.37 16.97
N LEU A 103 -0.55 -8.24 17.21
CA LEU A 103 -0.47 -9.09 18.38
C LEU A 103 0.39 -8.47 19.49
N GLY A 104 1.41 -7.70 19.09
CA GLY A 104 2.25 -7.01 20.04
C GLY A 104 3.37 -6.22 19.39
N ARG A 105 4.06 -5.42 20.19
CA ARG A 105 5.27 -4.71 19.77
C ARG A 105 6.29 -4.67 20.90
N ASN A 106 7.57 -4.74 20.57
CA ASN A 106 8.64 -4.64 21.56
C ASN A 106 9.79 -3.77 21.02
N PRO A 107 9.92 -2.53 21.53
CA PRO A 107 11.01 -1.64 21.12
C PRO A 107 12.41 -2.18 21.45
N GLY A 108 12.55 -2.96 22.53
CA GLY A 108 13.83 -3.53 22.97
C GLY A 108 14.36 -4.67 22.08
N LEU A 109 13.48 -5.25 21.26
CA LEU A 109 13.83 -6.33 20.34
C LEU A 109 13.93 -5.80 18.89
N ASN A 110 14.88 -4.93 18.64
CA ASN A 110 15.12 -4.32 17.33
C ASN A 110 13.85 -3.67 16.71
N LEU A 111 13.03 -3.04 17.56
CA LEU A 111 11.77 -2.39 17.17
C LEU A 111 10.82 -3.37 16.44
N VAL A 112 10.56 -4.54 17.04
CA VAL A 112 9.69 -5.55 16.43
C VAL A 112 8.22 -5.20 16.61
N LEU A 113 7.46 -5.33 15.53
CA LEU A 113 6.00 -5.42 15.50
C LEU A 113 5.61 -6.85 15.10
N VAL A 114 4.75 -7.48 15.89
CA VAL A 114 4.24 -8.83 15.62
C VAL A 114 2.77 -8.72 15.19
N GLU A 115 2.47 -9.31 14.05
CA GLU A 115 1.14 -9.40 13.45
C GLU A 115 0.78 -10.85 13.17
N GLU A 116 -0.51 -11.13 13.05
CA GLU A 116 -0.95 -12.41 12.51
C GLU A 116 -0.54 -12.54 11.04
N PHE A 117 -0.33 -13.76 10.59
CA PHE A 117 -0.16 -14.01 9.16
C PHE A 117 -1.53 -14.04 8.47
N CYS A 118 -1.71 -13.20 7.47
CA CYS A 118 -2.93 -13.17 6.66
C CYS A 118 -2.78 -14.05 5.43
N GLU A 119 -3.65 -15.05 5.30
CA GLU A 119 -3.75 -15.86 4.07
C GLU A 119 -4.51 -15.10 3.00
N GLY A 120 -4.04 -15.22 1.77
CA GLY A 120 -4.70 -14.61 0.63
C GLY A 120 -3.77 -14.52 -0.58
N ARG A 121 -4.36 -14.22 -1.72
CA ARG A 121 -3.64 -14.00 -2.96
C ARG A 121 -3.47 -12.50 -3.22
N LEU A 122 -2.28 -12.06 -3.59
CA LEU A 122 -1.97 -10.65 -3.82
C LEU A 122 -2.72 -10.07 -5.03
N LEU A 123 -3.06 -8.79 -4.98
CA LEU A 123 -3.59 -8.07 -6.15
C LEU A 123 -2.61 -8.16 -7.34
N ALA A 124 -1.31 -8.14 -7.08
CA ALA A 124 -0.28 -8.31 -8.11
C ALA A 124 -0.47 -9.59 -8.94
N ASP A 125 -0.82 -10.70 -8.29
CA ASP A 125 -1.02 -11.98 -8.97
C ASP A 125 -2.27 -11.97 -9.85
N PHE A 126 -3.34 -11.30 -9.41
CA PHE A 126 -4.55 -11.12 -10.23
C PHE A 126 -4.32 -10.24 -11.45
N ILE A 127 -3.50 -9.19 -11.30
CA ILE A 127 -3.12 -8.33 -12.43
C ILE A 127 -2.28 -9.12 -13.43
N LEU A 128 -1.29 -9.88 -12.95
CA LEU A 128 -0.45 -10.70 -13.83
C LEU A 128 -1.25 -11.80 -14.54
N ASP A 129 -2.22 -12.43 -13.87
CA ASP A 129 -3.10 -13.41 -14.49
C ASP A 129 -4.00 -12.78 -15.58
N ALA A 130 -4.51 -11.58 -15.34
CA ALA A 130 -5.29 -10.87 -16.34
C ALA A 130 -4.46 -10.55 -17.59
N ILE A 131 -3.18 -10.23 -17.40
CA ILE A 131 -2.26 -9.90 -18.50
C ILE A 131 -1.80 -11.17 -19.24
N ARG A 132 -1.40 -12.22 -18.53
CA ARG A 132 -0.74 -13.40 -19.11
C ARG A 132 -1.71 -14.49 -19.53
N ASN A 133 -2.77 -14.67 -18.74
CA ASN A 133 -3.72 -15.80 -18.87
C ASN A 133 -5.11 -15.35 -19.29
N GLY A 134 -5.32 -14.04 -19.54
CA GLY A 134 -6.62 -13.52 -19.95
C GLY A 134 -7.70 -13.52 -18.87
N ALA A 135 -7.34 -13.67 -17.57
CA ALA A 135 -8.29 -13.72 -16.44
C ALA A 135 -8.88 -12.32 -16.10
N ARG A 136 -9.37 -11.61 -17.12
CA ARG A 136 -9.83 -10.21 -17.02
C ARG A 136 -11.02 -10.05 -16.10
N ASP A 137 -12.04 -10.93 -16.20
CA ASP A 137 -13.26 -10.85 -15.39
C ASP A 137 -12.95 -11.04 -13.89
N LEU A 138 -11.97 -11.87 -13.58
CA LEU A 138 -11.54 -12.05 -12.20
C LEU A 138 -10.89 -10.77 -11.65
N LEU A 139 -10.04 -10.11 -12.44
CA LEU A 139 -9.46 -8.82 -12.06
C LEU A 139 -10.54 -7.74 -11.87
N PHE A 140 -11.53 -7.64 -12.75
CA PHE A 140 -12.66 -6.72 -12.57
C PHE A 140 -13.38 -6.95 -11.24
N ARG A 141 -13.68 -8.21 -10.87
CA ARG A 141 -14.30 -8.52 -9.57
C ARG A 141 -13.44 -8.13 -8.38
N LYS A 142 -12.11 -8.36 -8.46
CA LYS A 142 -11.20 -7.99 -7.36
C LYS A 142 -11.02 -6.48 -7.24
N LEU A 143 -10.99 -5.75 -8.34
CA LEU A 143 -10.97 -4.28 -8.34
C LEU A 143 -12.27 -3.68 -7.79
N LYS A 144 -13.43 -4.27 -8.07
CA LYS A 144 -14.70 -3.91 -7.43
C LYS A 144 -14.65 -4.10 -5.92
N ALA A 145 -14.13 -5.22 -5.44
CA ALA A 145 -13.98 -5.47 -4.01
C ALA A 145 -13.01 -4.47 -3.35
N LEU A 146 -11.88 -4.16 -3.99
CA LEU A 146 -10.93 -3.14 -3.52
C LEU A 146 -11.57 -1.75 -3.49
N ALA A 147 -12.35 -1.39 -4.51
CA ALA A 147 -13.09 -0.13 -4.56
C ALA A 147 -14.03 0.00 -3.36
N TRP A 148 -14.76 -1.07 -3.02
CA TRP A 148 -15.61 -1.11 -1.83
C TRP A 148 -14.83 -0.98 -0.53
N PHE A 149 -13.72 -1.69 -0.39
CA PHE A 149 -12.84 -1.57 0.78
C PHE A 149 -12.37 -0.12 0.99
N LEU A 150 -11.82 0.51 -0.06
CA LEU A 150 -11.32 1.88 0.02
C LEU A 150 -12.46 2.89 0.24
N ALA A 151 -13.60 2.72 -0.40
CA ALA A 151 -14.77 3.57 -0.16
C ALA A 151 -15.25 3.48 1.29
N THR A 152 -15.26 2.27 1.86
CA THR A 152 -15.60 2.05 3.27
C THR A 152 -14.61 2.74 4.21
N LEU A 153 -13.31 2.58 3.96
CA LEU A 153 -12.25 3.25 4.73
C LEU A 153 -12.41 4.76 4.68
N HIS A 154 -12.49 5.33 3.49
CA HIS A 154 -12.53 6.77 3.28
C HIS A 154 -13.81 7.39 3.83
N ASN A 155 -14.98 6.78 3.60
CA ASN A 155 -16.25 7.34 4.05
C ASN A 155 -16.43 7.25 5.58
N ARG A 156 -15.95 6.17 6.23
CA ARG A 156 -16.00 6.05 7.70
C ARG A 156 -15.04 7.01 8.41
N THR A 157 -14.01 7.49 7.73
CA THR A 157 -12.96 8.33 8.33
C THR A 157 -12.95 9.77 7.83
N ALA A 158 -13.88 10.14 6.96
CA ALA A 158 -14.04 11.53 6.50
C ALA A 158 -14.27 12.47 7.69
N ASN A 159 -13.60 13.62 7.68
CA ASN A 159 -13.78 14.68 8.66
C ASN A 159 -14.21 15.99 7.98
N ASP A 160 -14.41 17.05 8.74
CA ASP A 160 -14.88 18.35 8.22
C ASP A 160 -13.75 19.23 7.65
N ARG A 161 -12.49 18.81 7.78
CA ARG A 161 -11.36 19.54 7.23
C ARG A 161 -11.24 19.31 5.74
N ARG A 162 -10.95 20.37 5.01
CA ARG A 162 -10.63 20.28 3.58
C ARG A 162 -9.22 19.72 3.35
N VAL A 163 -9.00 19.20 2.17
CA VAL A 163 -7.71 18.70 1.71
C VAL A 163 -6.67 19.85 1.72
N GLU A 164 -5.50 19.54 2.24
CA GLU A 164 -4.33 20.44 2.22
C GLU A 164 -3.41 20.02 1.07
N PHE A 165 -3.79 20.40 -0.15
CA PHE A 165 -3.10 19.91 -1.36
C PHE A 165 -1.63 20.34 -1.44
N ASP A 166 -1.20 21.37 -0.72
CA ASP A 166 0.21 21.77 -0.62
C ASP A 166 1.11 20.67 -0.06
N LEU A 167 0.59 19.80 0.80
CA LEU A 167 1.35 18.65 1.33
C LEU A 167 1.67 17.64 0.22
N GLU A 168 0.74 17.45 -0.71
CA GLU A 168 0.94 16.58 -1.86
C GLU A 168 1.84 17.22 -2.92
N CYS A 169 1.77 18.54 -3.10
CA CYS A 169 2.72 19.30 -3.93
C CYS A 169 4.15 19.16 -3.36
N ALA A 170 4.33 19.31 -2.05
CA ALA A 170 5.63 19.13 -1.41
C ALA A 170 6.15 17.67 -1.54
N TYR A 171 5.25 16.68 -1.51
CA TYR A 171 5.63 15.30 -1.79
C TYR A 171 6.05 15.11 -3.26
N PHE A 172 5.33 15.71 -4.19
CA PHE A 172 5.67 15.71 -5.62
C PHE A 172 7.07 16.31 -5.85
N ASP A 173 7.38 17.44 -5.20
CA ASP A 173 8.67 18.11 -5.31
C ASP A 173 9.82 17.23 -4.81
N ARG A 174 9.62 16.51 -3.68
CA ARG A 174 10.61 15.55 -3.17
C ARG A 174 10.88 14.41 -4.16
N ILE A 175 9.83 13.89 -4.82
CA ILE A 175 9.99 12.84 -5.84
C ILE A 175 10.75 13.38 -7.04
N THR A 176 10.40 14.58 -7.51
CA THR A 176 11.07 15.26 -8.64
C THR A 176 12.54 15.53 -8.34
N ALA A 177 12.84 16.08 -7.16
CA ALA A 177 14.23 16.33 -6.73
C ALA A 177 15.06 15.05 -6.64
N HIS A 178 14.49 13.96 -6.08
CA HIS A 178 15.15 12.66 -6.05
C HIS A 178 15.44 12.14 -7.48
N SER A 179 14.49 12.30 -8.41
CA SER A 179 14.64 11.86 -9.79
C SER A 179 15.73 12.64 -10.54
N VAL A 180 15.92 13.92 -10.23
CA VAL A 180 17.06 14.72 -10.73
C VAL A 180 18.37 14.22 -10.11
N GLY A 181 18.42 14.03 -8.78
CA GLY A 181 19.61 13.59 -8.07
C GLY A 181 20.10 12.20 -8.53
N SER A 182 19.18 11.31 -8.87
CA SER A 182 19.47 9.97 -9.43
C SER A 182 19.69 9.98 -10.95
N ARG A 183 19.70 11.15 -11.60
CA ARG A 183 19.86 11.32 -13.06
C ARG A 183 18.79 10.59 -13.90
N LEU A 184 17.64 10.30 -13.31
CA LEU A 184 16.51 9.71 -14.03
C LEU A 184 15.85 10.71 -14.97
N ILE A 185 15.81 11.99 -14.58
CA ILE A 185 15.30 13.12 -15.36
C ILE A 185 16.31 14.27 -15.40
N GLY A 186 16.27 15.03 -16.50
CA GLY A 186 17.06 16.25 -16.66
C GLY A 186 16.40 17.48 -16.01
N ARG A 187 17.16 18.59 -15.93
CA ARG A 187 16.67 19.87 -15.38
C ARG A 187 15.46 20.40 -16.14
N HIS A 188 15.44 20.30 -17.46
CA HIS A 188 14.32 20.75 -18.28
C HIS A 188 13.02 19.98 -17.98
N GLU A 189 13.10 18.66 -17.82
CA GLU A 189 11.96 17.83 -17.46
C GLU A 189 11.47 18.14 -16.04
N ALA A 190 12.39 18.34 -15.10
CA ALA A 190 12.04 18.77 -13.74
C ALA A 190 11.29 20.09 -13.74
N GLN A 191 11.73 21.08 -14.53
CA GLN A 191 11.02 22.35 -14.68
C GLN A 191 9.63 22.17 -15.32
N ALA A 192 9.48 21.28 -16.30
CA ALA A 192 8.18 20.96 -16.89
C ALA A 192 7.23 20.32 -15.87
N LEU A 193 7.74 19.40 -15.04
CA LEU A 193 6.98 18.78 -13.94
C LEU A 193 6.57 19.81 -12.89
N CYS A 194 7.46 20.74 -12.50
CA CYS A 194 7.13 21.82 -11.57
C CYS A 194 6.01 22.73 -12.13
N ARG A 195 6.10 23.11 -13.41
CA ARG A 195 5.02 23.88 -14.06
C ARG A 195 3.68 23.11 -14.09
N SER A 196 3.72 21.79 -14.33
CA SER A 196 2.51 20.97 -14.26
C SER A 196 1.93 20.94 -12.85
N ARG A 197 2.76 20.73 -11.81
CA ARG A 197 2.35 20.78 -10.42
C ARG A 197 1.69 22.12 -10.09
N ASP A 198 2.25 23.25 -10.55
CA ASP A 198 1.68 24.59 -10.30
C ASP A 198 0.32 24.78 -10.99
N ARG A 199 0.15 24.25 -12.22
CA ARG A 199 -1.16 24.23 -12.88
C ARG A 199 -2.19 23.42 -12.11
N TRP A 200 -1.80 22.25 -11.58
CA TRP A 200 -2.68 21.44 -10.75
C TRP A 200 -3.02 22.14 -9.43
N ARG A 201 -2.04 22.79 -8.80
CA ARG A 201 -2.23 23.55 -7.56
C ARG A 201 -3.23 24.70 -7.71
N ALA A 202 -3.29 25.30 -8.89
CA ALA A 202 -4.25 26.37 -9.21
C ALA A 202 -5.69 25.90 -9.45
N ARG A 203 -5.93 24.58 -9.57
CA ARG A 203 -7.28 24.02 -9.80
C ARG A 203 -8.04 23.91 -8.48
N GLY A 204 -9.21 24.55 -8.38
CA GLY A 204 -10.07 24.51 -7.19
C GLY A 204 -10.43 23.07 -6.76
N CYS A 205 -10.69 22.19 -7.72
CA CYS A 205 -11.08 20.79 -7.44
C CYS A 205 -10.05 20.01 -6.61
N MET A 206 -8.77 20.44 -6.55
CA MET A 206 -7.74 19.82 -5.73
C MET A 206 -7.86 20.16 -4.23
N TRP A 207 -8.70 21.14 -3.88
CA TRP A 207 -8.84 21.66 -2.52
C TRP A 207 -10.22 21.41 -1.90
N GLU A 208 -11.19 20.99 -2.72
CA GLU A 208 -12.62 21.00 -2.33
C GLU A 208 -13.05 19.79 -1.52
N ASP A 209 -12.36 18.65 -1.66
CA ASP A 209 -12.77 17.42 -0.95
C ASP A 209 -12.41 17.48 0.54
N ARG A 210 -13.06 16.62 1.31
CA ARG A 210 -12.78 16.43 2.74
C ARG A 210 -11.59 15.50 2.93
N GLN A 211 -10.82 15.74 3.98
CA GLN A 211 -9.78 14.82 4.38
C GLN A 211 -10.37 13.50 4.86
N VAL A 212 -9.80 12.41 4.37
CA VAL A 212 -10.08 11.05 4.82
C VAL A 212 -8.79 10.39 5.32
N LEU A 213 -8.91 9.34 6.08
CA LEU A 213 -7.75 8.50 6.39
C LEU A 213 -7.49 7.58 5.19
N ILE A 214 -6.33 7.69 4.60
CA ILE A 214 -5.89 6.85 3.48
C ILE A 214 -4.98 5.73 3.96
N HIS A 215 -4.89 4.63 3.19
CA HIS A 215 -3.89 3.59 3.39
C HIS A 215 -2.46 4.15 3.17
N GLY A 216 -2.31 5.02 2.17
CA GLY A 216 -1.06 5.73 1.86
C GLY A 216 -0.03 4.91 1.08
N ASP A 217 -0.17 3.57 1.04
CA ASP A 217 0.66 2.67 0.23
C ASP A 217 -0.14 1.47 -0.30
N VAL A 218 -1.31 1.72 -0.88
CA VAL A 218 -2.20 0.72 -1.47
C VAL A 218 -1.62 0.18 -2.79
N THR A 219 -0.48 -0.50 -2.68
CA THR A 219 0.19 -1.17 -3.81
C THR A 219 -0.33 -2.58 -4.00
N PRO A 220 -0.16 -3.19 -5.19
CA PRO A 220 -0.60 -4.56 -5.44
C PRO A 220 0.02 -5.62 -4.53
N SER A 221 1.14 -5.33 -3.88
CA SER A 221 1.80 -6.19 -2.88
C SER A 221 1.23 -6.08 -1.46
N ASN A 222 0.45 -5.03 -1.18
CA ASN A 222 -0.09 -4.74 0.16
C ASN A 222 -1.59 -5.03 0.28
N ILE A 223 -2.18 -5.57 -0.78
CA ILE A 223 -3.60 -5.96 -0.81
C ILE A 223 -3.69 -7.45 -1.16
N LEU A 224 -4.25 -8.21 -0.23
CA LEU A 224 -4.55 -9.62 -0.43
C LEU A 224 -6.07 -9.82 -0.58
N PHE A 225 -6.42 -10.89 -1.23
CA PHE A 225 -7.81 -11.31 -1.38
C PHE A 225 -7.97 -12.75 -0.90
N GLY A 226 -8.95 -12.95 -0.04
CA GLY A 226 -9.54 -14.24 0.25
C GLY A 226 -10.62 -14.61 -0.77
N ASP A 227 -11.52 -15.50 -0.36
CA ASP A 227 -12.63 -15.93 -1.20
C ASP A 227 -13.64 -14.79 -1.44
N GLY A 228 -14.22 -14.77 -2.64
CA GLY A 228 -15.22 -13.76 -3.01
C GLY A 228 -14.67 -12.33 -2.95
N PRO A 229 -15.41 -11.38 -2.32
CA PRO A 229 -15.04 -9.97 -2.19
C PRO A 229 -14.19 -9.68 -0.95
N TRP A 230 -13.62 -10.68 -0.29
CA TRP A 230 -12.81 -10.47 0.90
C TRP A 230 -11.49 -9.78 0.57
N VAL A 231 -11.31 -8.59 1.13
CA VAL A 231 -10.10 -7.75 0.99
C VAL A 231 -9.38 -7.67 2.32
N ILE A 232 -8.09 -7.93 2.28
CA ILE A 232 -7.18 -7.85 3.43
C ILE A 232 -6.09 -6.83 3.09
N ALA A 233 -6.00 -5.75 3.86
CA ALA A 233 -4.94 -4.76 3.71
C ALA A 233 -3.86 -4.96 4.78
N ILE A 234 -2.59 -4.86 4.36
CA ILE A 234 -1.40 -4.96 5.21
C ILE A 234 -0.49 -3.75 4.98
N ASP A 235 0.51 -3.55 5.84
CA ASP A 235 1.52 -2.47 5.73
C ASP A 235 0.89 -1.06 5.83
N LEU A 236 0.32 -0.76 7.00
CA LEU A 236 -0.41 0.49 7.28
C LEU A 236 0.49 1.60 7.87
N GLU A 237 1.81 1.47 7.78
CA GLU A 237 2.76 2.43 8.37
C GLU A 237 2.67 3.85 7.78
N ARG A 238 2.10 3.96 6.56
CA ARG A 238 1.99 5.23 5.80
C ARG A 238 0.62 5.87 5.83
N MET A 239 -0.29 5.34 6.63
CA MET A 239 -1.61 5.96 6.80
C MET A 239 -1.48 7.42 7.24
N LYS A 240 -2.25 8.27 6.60
CA LYS A 240 -2.35 9.71 6.91
C LYS A 240 -3.71 10.25 6.50
N ARG A 241 -4.04 11.46 6.96
CA ARG A 241 -5.22 12.18 6.49
C ARG A 241 -4.88 13.04 5.30
N THR A 242 -5.59 12.85 4.20
CA THR A 242 -5.47 13.65 2.97
C THR A 242 -6.62 13.37 2.01
N ASP A 243 -6.47 13.73 0.73
CA ASP A 243 -7.42 13.44 -0.34
C ASP A 243 -7.52 11.92 -0.62
N ARG A 244 -8.75 11.41 -0.69
CA ARG A 244 -9.04 10.02 -1.11
C ARG A 244 -8.44 9.67 -2.48
N ALA A 245 -8.34 10.65 -3.38
CA ALA A 245 -7.73 10.48 -4.70
C ALA A 245 -6.26 10.06 -4.63
N PHE A 246 -5.58 10.23 -3.49
CA PHE A 246 -4.22 9.72 -3.29
C PHE A 246 -4.16 8.19 -3.39
N ASP A 247 -5.00 7.46 -2.63
CA ASP A 247 -5.06 5.99 -2.72
C ASP A 247 -5.57 5.51 -4.08
N LEU A 248 -6.60 6.17 -4.61
CA LEU A 248 -7.15 5.83 -5.92
C LEU A 248 -6.11 6.02 -7.02
N GLY A 249 -5.39 7.14 -7.01
CA GLY A 249 -4.28 7.41 -7.92
C GLY A 249 -3.11 6.43 -7.76
N ARG A 250 -2.92 5.90 -6.54
CA ARG A 250 -1.94 4.83 -6.32
C ARG A 250 -2.36 3.55 -7.05
N VAL A 251 -3.59 3.09 -6.86
CA VAL A 251 -4.11 1.88 -7.53
C VAL A 251 -4.05 2.01 -9.05
N VAL A 252 -4.54 3.13 -9.61
CA VAL A 252 -4.56 3.30 -11.07
C VAL A 252 -3.16 3.46 -11.67
N GLY A 253 -2.24 4.12 -10.95
CA GLY A 253 -0.84 4.23 -11.36
C GLY A 253 -0.11 2.89 -11.35
N GLU A 254 -0.37 2.03 -10.35
CA GLU A 254 0.16 0.67 -10.29
C GLU A 254 -0.42 -0.21 -11.41
N LEU A 255 -1.74 -0.13 -11.69
CA LEU A 255 -2.34 -0.82 -12.85
C LEU A 255 -1.64 -0.39 -14.15
N LYS A 256 -1.49 0.91 -14.37
CA LYS A 256 -0.80 1.46 -15.55
C LYS A 256 0.62 0.91 -15.66
N HIS A 257 1.37 0.91 -14.55
CA HIS A 257 2.73 0.37 -14.48
C HIS A 257 2.78 -1.12 -14.89
N PHE A 258 1.92 -1.97 -14.30
CA PHE A 258 1.92 -3.40 -14.59
C PHE A 258 1.61 -3.70 -16.06
N PHE A 259 0.59 -3.06 -16.62
CA PHE A 259 0.25 -3.26 -18.04
C PHE A 259 1.33 -2.73 -18.98
N MET A 260 1.93 -1.58 -18.67
CA MET A 260 3.08 -1.08 -19.45
C MET A 260 4.29 -2.01 -19.38
N GLN A 261 4.52 -2.66 -18.22
CA GLN A 261 5.68 -3.52 -18.03
C GLN A 261 5.49 -4.92 -18.63
N TYR A 262 4.32 -5.51 -18.44
CA TYR A 262 4.11 -6.94 -18.73
C TYR A 262 3.27 -7.19 -19.99
N ALA A 263 2.39 -6.26 -20.39
CA ALA A 263 1.66 -6.31 -21.65
C ALA A 263 2.31 -5.43 -22.75
N ASN A 264 3.28 -4.59 -22.39
CA ASN A 264 3.88 -3.58 -23.27
C ASN A 264 2.87 -2.61 -23.92
N ASP A 265 1.70 -2.45 -23.29
CA ASP A 265 0.60 -1.62 -23.79
C ASP A 265 0.16 -0.63 -22.70
N ARG A 266 0.30 0.66 -23.00
CA ARG A 266 -0.09 1.76 -22.10
C ARG A 266 -1.62 1.91 -21.97
N TRP A 267 -2.38 1.41 -22.93
CA TRP A 267 -3.83 1.58 -22.98
C TRP A 267 -4.59 0.39 -22.42
N ALA A 268 -3.96 -0.78 -22.35
CA ALA A 268 -4.62 -2.00 -21.88
C ALA A 268 -5.10 -1.95 -20.42
N ALA A 269 -4.57 -1.01 -19.60
CA ALA A 269 -5.04 -0.77 -18.24
C ALA A 269 -6.34 0.04 -18.16
N GLU A 270 -6.69 0.83 -19.18
CA GLU A 270 -7.78 1.82 -19.12
C GLU A 270 -9.15 1.22 -18.77
N PRO A 271 -9.57 0.07 -19.32
CA PRO A 271 -10.84 -0.54 -18.93
C PRO A 271 -10.91 -0.88 -17.43
N PHE A 272 -9.79 -1.33 -16.86
CA PHE A 272 -9.69 -1.67 -15.43
C PHE A 272 -9.68 -0.42 -14.55
N ILE A 273 -8.98 0.62 -14.99
CA ILE A 273 -8.95 1.93 -14.32
C ILE A 273 -10.34 2.54 -14.28
N GLY A 274 -11.02 2.61 -15.43
CA GLY A 274 -12.39 3.16 -15.52
C GLY A 274 -13.36 2.38 -14.65
N HIS A 275 -13.31 1.05 -14.69
CA HIS A 275 -14.16 0.19 -13.85
C HIS A 275 -13.90 0.42 -12.35
N PHE A 276 -12.63 0.42 -11.91
CA PHE A 276 -12.29 0.64 -10.51
C PHE A 276 -12.80 1.98 -9.97
N LEU A 277 -12.58 3.07 -10.73
CA LEU A 277 -13.03 4.40 -10.34
C LEU A 277 -14.57 4.53 -10.34
N TRP A 278 -15.24 3.88 -11.30
CA TRP A 278 -16.69 3.82 -11.32
C TRP A 278 -17.26 3.04 -10.13
N GLU A 279 -16.74 1.84 -9.86
CA GLU A 279 -17.18 1.01 -8.72
C GLU A 279 -16.94 1.73 -7.38
N TYR A 280 -15.83 2.46 -7.24
CA TYR A 280 -15.59 3.30 -6.07
C TYR A 280 -16.66 4.40 -5.94
N SER A 281 -17.03 5.06 -7.05
CA SER A 281 -18.03 6.14 -7.07
C SER A 281 -19.44 5.64 -6.76
N CYS A 282 -19.74 4.36 -6.99
CA CYS A 282 -21.02 3.75 -6.65
C CYS A 282 -21.33 3.73 -5.13
N HIS A 283 -20.33 4.00 -4.27
CA HIS A 283 -20.50 4.10 -2.82
C HIS A 283 -20.81 5.52 -2.31
N PHE A 284 -21.24 6.41 -3.19
CA PHE A 284 -21.66 7.78 -2.88
C PHE A 284 -23.13 7.99 -3.28
N PRO A 285 -23.86 8.88 -2.57
CA PRO A 285 -25.27 9.17 -2.91
C PRO A 285 -25.46 9.62 -4.37
N ASP A 286 -24.63 10.56 -4.84
CA ASP A 286 -24.56 10.93 -6.25
C ASP A 286 -23.27 10.35 -6.86
N ARG A 287 -23.40 9.13 -7.41
CA ARG A 287 -22.27 8.42 -8.04
C ARG A 287 -21.69 9.15 -9.24
N GLY A 288 -22.54 9.87 -10.00
CA GLY A 288 -22.11 10.61 -11.19
C GLY A 288 -21.27 11.84 -10.81
N ALA A 289 -21.71 12.62 -9.83
CA ALA A 289 -20.95 13.74 -9.29
C ALA A 289 -19.64 13.27 -8.64
N ALA A 290 -19.68 12.18 -7.85
CA ALA A 290 -18.50 11.58 -7.25
C ALA A 290 -17.49 11.12 -8.31
N PHE A 291 -17.94 10.44 -9.36
CA PHE A 291 -17.09 10.00 -10.47
C PHE A 291 -16.41 11.19 -11.16
N ARG A 292 -17.14 12.23 -11.51
CA ARG A 292 -16.57 13.45 -12.12
C ARG A 292 -15.55 14.14 -11.22
N SER A 293 -15.89 14.31 -9.94
CA SER A 293 -14.98 14.93 -8.95
C SER A 293 -13.69 14.14 -8.77
N ILE A 294 -13.78 12.81 -8.66
CA ILE A 294 -12.63 11.92 -8.49
C ILE A 294 -11.79 11.91 -9.76
N THR A 295 -12.38 11.64 -10.92
CA THR A 295 -11.64 11.55 -12.19
C THR A 295 -10.98 12.86 -12.60
N GLY A 296 -11.53 14.01 -12.18
CA GLY A 296 -10.91 15.33 -12.35
C GLY A 296 -9.59 15.51 -11.62
N ARG A 297 -9.31 14.70 -10.57
CA ARG A 297 -8.08 14.77 -9.74
C ARG A 297 -7.11 13.61 -10.00
N ILE A 298 -7.61 12.48 -10.48
CA ILE A 298 -6.82 11.25 -10.69
C ILE A 298 -5.55 11.47 -11.52
N PRO A 299 -5.55 12.26 -12.62
CA PRO A 299 -4.33 12.41 -13.41
C PRO A 299 -3.13 12.92 -12.60
N PHE A 300 -3.33 13.83 -11.64
CA PHE A 300 -2.26 14.28 -10.75
C PHE A 300 -1.68 13.13 -9.92
N TYR A 301 -2.54 12.39 -9.23
CA TYR A 301 -2.11 11.31 -8.33
C TYR A 301 -1.58 10.07 -9.07
N MET A 302 -2.11 9.80 -10.28
CA MET A 302 -1.57 8.76 -11.17
C MET A 302 -0.17 9.14 -11.65
N GLY A 303 0.03 10.35 -12.14
CA GLY A 303 1.34 10.86 -12.56
C GLY A 303 2.37 10.84 -11.42
N LEU A 304 1.97 11.30 -10.22
CA LEU A 304 2.79 11.21 -9.01
C LEU A 304 3.19 9.77 -8.67
N THR A 305 2.26 8.82 -8.85
CA THR A 305 2.52 7.39 -8.60
C THR A 305 3.51 6.83 -9.61
N LEU A 306 3.37 7.15 -10.90
CA LEU A 306 4.30 6.71 -11.94
C LEU A 306 5.71 7.24 -11.69
N LEU A 307 5.87 8.51 -11.30
CA LEU A 307 7.15 9.09 -10.91
C LEU A 307 7.74 8.40 -9.66
N ARG A 308 6.90 8.09 -8.66
CA ARG A 308 7.33 7.34 -7.47
C ARG A 308 7.84 5.95 -7.83
N ILE A 309 7.17 5.24 -8.73
CA ILE A 309 7.60 3.91 -9.20
C ILE A 309 8.92 4.03 -9.97
N ALA A 310 9.01 4.99 -10.89
CA ALA A 310 10.19 5.20 -11.74
C ALA A 310 11.49 5.46 -10.95
N ARG A 311 11.42 5.99 -9.74
CA ARG A 311 12.62 6.24 -8.91
C ARG A 311 13.29 4.96 -8.38
N ASN A 312 12.60 3.80 -8.41
CA ASN A 312 13.13 2.56 -7.89
C ASN A 312 14.19 1.98 -8.83
N ASP A 313 15.39 1.79 -8.32
CA ASP A 313 16.58 1.38 -9.10
C ASP A 313 16.58 -0.10 -9.50
N TRP A 314 15.79 -0.94 -8.81
CA TRP A 314 15.60 -2.35 -9.18
C TRP A 314 14.70 -2.54 -10.43
N ILE A 315 14.06 -1.48 -10.93
CA ILE A 315 13.31 -1.50 -12.18
C ILE A 315 14.26 -1.17 -13.34
N ALA A 316 14.15 -1.93 -14.45
CA ALA A 316 14.97 -1.72 -15.64
C ALA A 316 14.91 -0.26 -16.12
N ALA A 317 16.07 0.32 -16.43
CA ALA A 317 16.22 1.74 -16.78
C ALA A 317 15.29 2.18 -17.91
N GLN A 318 15.13 1.35 -18.96
CA GLN A 318 14.24 1.62 -20.09
C GLN A 318 12.77 1.74 -19.61
N HIS A 319 12.32 0.87 -18.70
CA HIS A 319 10.96 0.93 -18.19
C HIS A 319 10.76 2.14 -17.28
N ARG A 320 11.74 2.47 -16.42
CA ARG A 320 11.74 3.69 -15.61
C ARG A 320 11.55 4.94 -16.48
N ARG A 321 12.26 5.01 -17.63
CA ARG A 321 12.11 6.11 -18.56
C ARG A 321 10.70 6.18 -19.15
N ARG A 322 10.13 5.05 -19.58
CA ARG A 322 8.73 4.98 -20.07
C ARG A 322 7.72 5.46 -19.04
N LEU A 323 7.94 5.15 -17.75
CA LEU A 323 7.07 5.63 -16.66
C LEU A 323 7.16 7.14 -16.48
N VAL A 324 8.35 7.73 -16.59
CA VAL A 324 8.53 9.19 -16.57
C VAL A 324 7.79 9.86 -17.73
N ASP A 325 7.96 9.33 -18.96
CA ASP A 325 7.31 9.86 -20.15
C ASP A 325 5.77 9.79 -20.04
N GLU A 326 5.25 8.68 -19.48
CA GLU A 326 3.82 8.52 -19.23
C GLU A 326 3.33 9.48 -18.14
N ALA A 327 4.10 9.67 -17.06
CA ALA A 327 3.76 10.62 -16.01
C ALA A 327 3.69 12.06 -16.54
N ILE A 328 4.65 12.49 -17.36
CA ILE A 328 4.64 13.82 -17.97
C ILE A 328 3.39 14.02 -18.85
N LYS A 329 3.03 13.01 -19.67
CA LYS A 329 1.81 13.06 -20.50
C LYS A 329 0.52 13.13 -19.66
N THR A 330 0.48 12.37 -18.57
CA THR A 330 -0.67 12.33 -17.66
C THR A 330 -0.87 13.65 -16.90
N LEU A 331 0.22 14.33 -16.58
CA LEU A 331 0.22 15.60 -15.83
C LEU A 331 0.02 16.83 -16.71
N ALA A 332 0.15 16.71 -18.02
CA ALA A 332 -0.02 17.82 -18.97
C ALA A 332 -1.47 18.31 -19.00
#